data_82eb0fafb28e8f89bb03e8dcdf41cf44
#
_entry.id   82eb0fafb28e8f89bb03e8dcdf41cf44
#
_cell.length_a   1.000
_cell.length_b   1.000
_cell.length_c   1.000
_cell.angle_alpha   90.00
_cell.angle_beta   90.00
_cell.angle_gamma   90.00
#
_symmetry.space_group_name_H-M   'P 1'
#
loop_
_entity.id
_entity.type
_entity.pdbx_description
1 polymer ?
#
loop_
_entity_poly.entity_id
_entity_poly.type
_entity_poly.pdbx_seq_one_letter_code
_entity_poly.pdbx_strand_id
1 'polypeptide(L)'
;MKTLGLIFFSLIVVSCSQSTPKVAKTSVEDLNNFMNDWHREVANSNFDAYFSKIDSLGFFIGTDASEVWTKAEFASFSKPYFDKKQTWDFKPLSRHFYINEASNMAWFDEVLDTWMGVCRGSGVLQQKDGKWKIMQYVLSVTIPNDDIKLVIAAKKVNDSIAKAKFKKY
;
A
#
# COMPACT_ATOMS: atom_id res chain seq x y z
N MET A 1 -57.82 -55.03 -29.42
CA MET A 1 -57.68 -53.58 -29.24
C MET A 1 -56.60 -53.34 -28.15
N LYS A 2 -55.36 -52.94 -28.54
CA LYS A 2 -54.28 -52.75 -27.57
C LYS A 2 -54.14 -51.21 -27.42
N THR A 3 -54.43 -50.71 -26.23
CA THR A 3 -54.25 -49.32 -25.85
C THR A 3 -52.79 -49.05 -25.43
N LEU A 4 -52.10 -48.25 -26.19
CA LEU A 4 -50.71 -47.81 -25.97
C LEU A 4 -50.73 -46.59 -25.04
N GLY A 5 -50.28 -46.72 -23.79
CA GLY A 5 -50.20 -45.65 -22.82
C GLY A 5 -48.90 -44.84 -23.05
N LEU A 6 -49.05 -43.56 -23.36
CA LEU A 6 -47.95 -42.60 -23.53
C LEU A 6 -47.53 -42.07 -22.15
N ILE A 7 -46.32 -42.42 -21.68
CA ILE A 7 -45.75 -41.89 -20.45
C ILE A 7 -45.00 -40.58 -20.79
N PHE A 8 -45.52 -39.47 -20.30
CA PHE A 8 -44.87 -38.14 -20.41
C PHE A 8 -43.81 -37.98 -19.31
N PHE A 9 -42.55 -38.01 -19.70
CA PHE A 9 -41.43 -37.77 -18.77
C PHE A 9 -41.15 -36.29 -18.72
N SER A 10 -41.58 -35.58 -17.65
CA SER A 10 -41.31 -34.18 -17.43
C SER A 10 -39.87 -34.00 -16.91
N LEU A 11 -38.99 -33.46 -17.73
CA LEU A 11 -37.65 -33.03 -17.29
C LEU A 11 -37.78 -31.74 -16.49
N ILE A 12 -37.54 -31.82 -15.19
CA ILE A 12 -37.41 -30.63 -14.32
C ILE A 12 -35.96 -30.14 -14.45
N VAL A 13 -35.75 -29.03 -15.19
CA VAL A 13 -34.46 -28.35 -15.27
C VAL A 13 -34.32 -27.49 -14.01
N VAL A 14 -33.56 -27.96 -13.02
CA VAL A 14 -33.17 -27.15 -11.86
C VAL A 14 -32.08 -26.20 -12.31
N SER A 15 -32.46 -24.95 -12.62
CA SER A 15 -31.50 -23.86 -12.88
C SER A 15 -30.86 -23.44 -11.55
N CYS A 16 -29.64 -23.92 -11.29
CA CYS A 16 -28.80 -23.39 -10.22
C CYS A 16 -28.38 -21.95 -10.60
N SER A 17 -29.10 -20.97 -10.10
CA SER A 17 -28.67 -19.58 -10.11
C SER A 17 -27.46 -19.43 -9.18
N GLN A 18 -26.26 -19.48 -9.73
CA GLN A 18 -25.04 -19.10 -9.00
C GLN A 18 -25.10 -17.59 -8.77
N SER A 19 -25.51 -17.18 -7.57
CA SER A 19 -25.31 -15.81 -7.12
C SER A 19 -23.81 -15.55 -7.02
N THR A 20 -23.25 -14.81 -7.98
CA THR A 20 -21.90 -14.25 -7.85
C THR A 20 -21.84 -13.46 -6.54
N PRO A 21 -20.88 -13.74 -5.64
CA PRO A 21 -20.76 -12.97 -4.41
C PRO A 21 -20.57 -11.50 -4.78
N LYS A 22 -21.49 -10.65 -4.33
CA LYS A 22 -21.39 -9.19 -4.51
C LYS A 22 -20.18 -8.76 -3.71
N VAL A 23 -19.05 -8.48 -4.40
CA VAL A 23 -17.87 -7.91 -3.77
C VAL A 23 -18.33 -6.62 -3.09
N ALA A 24 -18.16 -6.54 -1.78
CA ALA A 24 -18.52 -5.35 -1.02
C ALA A 24 -17.73 -4.17 -1.60
N LYS A 25 -18.44 -3.07 -1.87
CA LYS A 25 -17.82 -1.86 -2.39
C LYS A 25 -16.82 -1.33 -1.36
N THR A 26 -15.56 -1.18 -1.76
CA THR A 26 -14.52 -0.62 -0.89
C THR A 26 -14.87 0.83 -0.53
N SER A 27 -14.86 1.13 0.75
CA SER A 27 -15.03 2.50 1.24
C SER A 27 -13.68 3.19 1.49
N VAL A 28 -13.66 4.52 1.41
CA VAL A 28 -12.49 5.33 1.82
C VAL A 28 -12.17 5.08 3.30
N GLU A 29 -13.17 4.81 4.12
CA GLU A 29 -13.01 4.50 5.54
C GLU A 29 -12.23 3.19 5.75
N ASP A 30 -12.53 2.13 5.00
CA ASP A 30 -11.81 0.85 5.06
C ASP A 30 -10.32 1.05 4.73
N LEU A 31 -10.02 1.85 3.71
CA LEU A 31 -8.64 2.16 3.32
C LEU A 31 -7.93 3.02 4.37
N ASN A 32 -8.63 3.99 4.97
CA ASN A 32 -8.08 4.77 6.09
C ASN A 32 -7.75 3.89 7.28
N ASN A 33 -8.65 2.99 7.66
CA ASN A 33 -8.44 2.05 8.75
C ASN A 33 -7.25 1.13 8.46
N PHE A 34 -7.14 0.61 7.23
CA PHE A 34 -6.02 -0.21 6.80
C PHE A 34 -4.67 0.52 6.93
N MET A 35 -4.57 1.77 6.47
CA MET A 35 -3.34 2.56 6.54
C MET A 35 -3.02 3.02 7.97
N ASN A 36 -4.04 3.39 8.76
CA ASN A 36 -3.87 3.73 10.18
C ASN A 36 -3.33 2.53 10.97
N ASP A 37 -3.86 1.34 10.68
CA ASP A 37 -3.34 0.11 11.27
C ASP A 37 -1.90 -0.15 10.86
N TRP A 38 -1.53 0.10 9.61
CA TRP A 38 -0.16 -0.07 9.14
C TRP A 38 0.82 0.84 9.89
N HIS A 39 0.51 2.12 10.03
CA HIS A 39 1.31 3.07 10.81
C HIS A 39 1.35 2.71 12.31
N ARG A 40 0.24 2.24 12.86
CA ARG A 40 0.19 1.80 14.27
C ARG A 40 1.06 0.57 14.52
N GLU A 41 1.09 -0.39 13.59
CA GLU A 41 1.90 -1.60 13.77
C GLU A 41 3.39 -1.29 13.84
N VAL A 42 3.90 -0.36 13.03
CA VAL A 42 5.32 0.04 13.15
C VAL A 42 5.57 0.86 14.40
N ALA A 43 4.69 1.77 14.78
CA ALA A 43 4.79 2.54 16.02
C ALA A 43 4.86 1.63 17.27
N ASN A 44 4.16 0.49 17.23
CA ASN A 44 4.16 -0.52 18.29
C ASN A 44 5.26 -1.58 18.13
N SER A 45 6.14 -1.46 17.14
CA SER A 45 7.18 -2.44 16.82
C SER A 45 6.65 -3.85 16.54
N ASN A 46 5.47 -3.97 15.94
CA ASN A 46 4.85 -5.23 15.54
C ASN A 46 5.32 -5.65 14.14
N PHE A 47 6.51 -6.25 14.06
CA PHE A 47 7.17 -6.58 12.79
C PHE A 47 6.30 -7.38 11.83
N ASP A 48 5.77 -8.52 12.27
CA ASP A 48 4.99 -9.42 11.41
C ASP A 48 3.70 -8.76 10.93
N ALA A 49 2.99 -8.05 11.80
CA ALA A 49 1.76 -7.34 11.47
C ALA A 49 2.03 -6.21 10.45
N TYR A 50 3.09 -5.44 10.64
CA TYR A 50 3.51 -4.38 9.72
C TYR A 50 3.83 -4.93 8.33
N PHE A 51 4.75 -5.90 8.24
CA PHE A 51 5.19 -6.48 6.97
C PHE A 51 4.13 -7.37 6.31
N SER A 52 3.18 -7.93 7.07
CA SER A 52 2.06 -8.67 6.49
C SER A 52 1.18 -7.82 5.57
N LYS A 53 1.13 -6.51 5.80
CA LYS A 53 0.34 -5.56 4.99
C LYS A 53 1.00 -5.19 3.67
N ILE A 54 2.32 -5.36 3.54
CA ILE A 54 3.06 -5.15 2.29
C ILE A 54 2.95 -6.43 1.45
N ASP A 55 2.66 -6.29 0.15
CA ASP A 55 2.62 -7.43 -0.77
C ASP A 55 4.00 -8.08 -0.91
N SER A 56 4.04 -9.36 -1.29
CA SER A 56 5.31 -10.07 -1.54
C SER A 56 6.16 -9.42 -2.64
N LEU A 57 5.50 -8.78 -3.61
CA LEU A 57 6.12 -8.03 -4.71
C LEU A 57 6.13 -6.51 -4.43
N GLY A 58 5.82 -6.10 -3.19
CA GLY A 58 5.74 -4.69 -2.82
C GLY A 58 7.09 -4.03 -2.68
N PHE A 59 7.11 -2.71 -2.89
CA PHE A 59 8.28 -1.85 -2.78
C PHE A 59 8.07 -0.77 -1.73
N PHE A 60 9.15 -0.46 -1.01
CA PHE A 60 9.24 0.72 -0.16
C PHE A 60 10.33 1.64 -0.73
N ILE A 61 9.99 2.89 -0.99
CA ILE A 61 10.90 3.92 -1.50
C ILE A 61 11.04 4.96 -0.39
N GLY A 62 12.24 5.02 0.19
CA GLY A 62 12.53 5.91 1.30
C GLY A 62 12.91 7.31 0.88
N THR A 63 13.39 8.11 1.83
CA THR A 63 13.70 9.53 1.64
C THR A 63 15.02 9.80 0.96
N ASP A 64 15.97 8.85 0.96
CA ASP A 64 17.21 8.94 0.20
C ASP A 64 17.02 8.38 -1.21
N ALA A 65 17.64 9.00 -2.20
CA ALA A 65 17.51 8.60 -3.60
C ALA A 65 17.97 7.18 -3.90
N SER A 66 18.78 6.57 -3.02
CA SER A 66 19.25 5.18 -3.14
C SER A 66 18.31 4.16 -2.46
N GLU A 67 17.32 4.63 -1.72
CA GLU A 67 16.44 3.78 -0.92
C GLU A 67 15.24 3.29 -1.74
N VAL A 68 15.48 2.30 -2.57
CA VAL A 68 14.43 1.57 -3.30
C VAL A 68 14.53 0.11 -2.92
N TRP A 69 13.67 -0.34 -2.01
CA TRP A 69 13.70 -1.68 -1.44
C TRP A 69 12.52 -2.53 -1.86
N THR A 70 12.78 -3.77 -2.21
CA THR A 70 11.76 -4.83 -2.15
C THR A 70 11.29 -5.00 -0.70
N LYS A 71 10.12 -5.62 -0.52
CA LYS A 71 9.64 -5.98 0.84
C LYS A 71 10.69 -6.71 1.66
N ALA A 72 11.41 -7.68 1.07
CA ALA A 72 12.40 -8.49 1.78
C ALA A 72 13.61 -7.66 2.23
N GLU A 73 14.12 -6.78 1.37
CA GLU A 73 15.22 -5.88 1.69
C GLU A 73 14.82 -4.87 2.76
N PHE A 74 13.61 -4.29 2.66
CA PHE A 74 13.10 -3.37 3.67
C PHE A 74 12.86 -4.05 5.01
N ALA A 75 12.36 -5.28 5.01
CA ALA A 75 12.21 -6.08 6.23
C ALA A 75 13.57 -6.36 6.89
N SER A 76 14.57 -6.74 6.09
CA SER A 76 15.93 -6.98 6.58
C SER A 76 16.57 -5.72 7.18
N PHE A 77 16.46 -4.58 6.49
CA PHE A 77 16.91 -3.27 6.97
C PHE A 77 16.22 -2.86 8.27
N SER A 78 14.91 -3.06 8.35
CA SER A 78 14.09 -2.59 9.48
C SER A 78 14.20 -3.48 10.73
N LYS A 79 14.49 -4.77 10.56
CA LYS A 79 14.46 -5.77 11.64
C LYS A 79 15.19 -5.34 12.92
N PRO A 80 16.42 -4.78 12.86
CA PRO A 80 17.13 -4.35 14.08
C PRO A 80 16.42 -3.25 14.87
N TYR A 81 15.65 -2.37 14.19
CA TYR A 81 14.87 -1.31 14.83
C TYR A 81 13.65 -1.88 15.54
N PHE A 82 12.97 -2.84 14.92
CA PHE A 82 11.85 -3.54 15.54
C PHE A 82 12.29 -4.35 16.77
N ASP A 83 13.41 -5.06 16.69
CA ASP A 83 13.94 -5.86 17.80
C ASP A 83 14.29 -5.00 19.02
N LYS A 84 14.78 -3.78 18.78
CA LYS A 84 15.13 -2.82 19.83
C LYS A 84 13.95 -1.96 20.28
N LYS A 85 12.75 -2.11 19.67
CA LYS A 85 11.59 -1.24 19.88
C LYS A 85 11.92 0.25 19.66
N GLN A 86 12.71 0.54 18.64
CA GLN A 86 13.16 1.87 18.23
C GLN A 86 12.67 2.20 16.82
N THR A 87 11.45 1.80 16.51
CA THR A 87 10.77 2.06 15.25
C THR A 87 10.26 3.51 15.19
N TRP A 88 9.75 3.88 14.03
CA TRP A 88 9.20 5.21 13.77
C TRP A 88 7.71 5.25 14.10
N ASP A 89 7.24 6.43 14.48
CA ASP A 89 5.83 6.72 14.73
C ASP A 89 5.43 7.94 13.91
N PHE A 90 4.75 7.70 12.78
CA PHE A 90 4.29 8.74 11.87
C PHE A 90 2.80 9.01 12.09
N LYS A 91 2.44 10.26 12.25
CA LYS A 91 1.05 10.68 12.49
C LYS A 91 0.46 11.24 11.20
N PRO A 92 -0.58 10.62 10.62
CA PRO A 92 -1.23 11.19 9.45
C PRO A 92 -1.95 12.49 9.82
N LEU A 93 -1.63 13.57 9.09
CA LEU A 93 -2.29 14.87 9.19
C LEU A 93 -3.43 14.98 8.17
N SER A 94 -3.25 14.39 6.98
CA SER A 94 -4.30 14.26 5.96
C SER A 94 -4.02 13.07 5.06
N ARG A 95 -5.06 12.52 4.42
CA ARG A 95 -4.92 11.45 3.44
C ARG A 95 -6.06 11.49 2.44
N HIS A 96 -5.76 11.26 1.16
CA HIS A 96 -6.73 11.18 0.07
C HIS A 96 -6.56 9.85 -0.66
N PHE A 97 -7.67 9.20 -0.97
CA PHE A 97 -7.71 7.96 -1.74
C PHE A 97 -8.41 8.15 -3.06
N TYR A 98 -7.90 7.45 -4.06
CA TYR A 98 -8.46 7.32 -5.40
C TYR A 98 -8.66 5.83 -5.69
N ILE A 99 -9.91 5.39 -5.86
CA ILE A 99 -10.28 3.98 -5.94
C ILE A 99 -10.65 3.62 -7.38
N ASN A 100 -10.04 2.57 -7.92
CA ASN A 100 -10.45 1.93 -9.15
C ASN A 100 -11.04 0.54 -8.82
N GLU A 101 -12.37 0.49 -8.72
CA GLU A 101 -13.09 -0.74 -8.36
C GLU A 101 -12.92 -1.84 -9.42
N ALA A 102 -12.81 -1.49 -10.71
CA ALA A 102 -12.68 -2.45 -11.79
C ALA A 102 -11.38 -3.26 -11.75
N SER A 103 -10.31 -2.68 -11.19
CA SER A 103 -9.00 -3.33 -11.07
C SER A 103 -8.66 -3.76 -9.64
N ASN A 104 -9.58 -3.57 -8.68
CA ASN A 104 -9.31 -3.80 -7.25
C ASN A 104 -8.05 -3.05 -6.76
N MET A 105 -7.86 -1.83 -7.24
CA MET A 105 -6.71 -0.98 -6.92
C MET A 105 -7.16 0.34 -6.31
N ALA A 106 -6.32 0.87 -5.45
CA ALA A 106 -6.42 2.24 -4.97
C ALA A 106 -5.02 2.85 -4.93
N TRP A 107 -4.93 4.16 -5.14
CA TRP A 107 -3.72 4.92 -4.84
C TRP A 107 -4.07 6.05 -3.90
N PHE A 108 -3.08 6.55 -3.20
CA PHE A 108 -3.29 7.57 -2.19
C PHE A 108 -2.07 8.48 -2.05
N ASP A 109 -2.31 9.63 -1.48
CA ASP A 109 -1.31 10.49 -0.88
C ASP A 109 -1.68 10.81 0.57
N GLU A 110 -0.67 11.07 1.40
CA GLU A 110 -0.85 11.48 2.79
C GLU A 110 0.21 12.50 3.20
N VAL A 111 -0.17 13.39 4.11
CA VAL A 111 0.75 14.27 4.81
C VAL A 111 0.95 13.73 6.21
N LEU A 112 2.21 13.63 6.63
CA LEU A 112 2.60 12.99 7.88
C LEU A 112 3.38 13.97 8.75
N ASP A 113 3.10 13.96 10.06
CA ASP A 113 4.01 14.50 11.08
C ASP A 113 4.98 13.40 11.49
N THR A 114 6.28 13.69 11.37
CA THR A 114 7.35 12.72 11.61
C THR A 114 8.51 13.36 12.36
N TRP A 115 9.44 12.55 12.85
CA TRP A 115 10.70 13.05 13.42
C TRP A 115 11.57 13.84 12.43
N MET A 116 11.33 13.68 11.11
CA MET A 116 11.98 14.46 10.04
C MET A 116 11.26 15.77 9.71
N GLY A 117 10.22 16.13 10.46
CA GLY A 117 9.27 17.19 10.15
C GLY A 117 8.13 16.68 9.27
N VAL A 118 7.52 17.58 8.52
CA VAL A 118 6.39 17.24 7.64
C VAL A 118 6.89 16.44 6.43
N CYS A 119 6.33 15.25 6.26
CA CYS A 119 6.62 14.37 5.13
C CYS A 119 5.37 14.14 4.28
N ARG A 120 5.59 13.69 3.06
CA ARG A 120 4.55 13.16 2.17
C ARG A 120 4.76 11.67 1.97
N GLY A 121 3.73 10.89 2.28
CA GLY A 121 3.59 9.52 1.85
C GLY A 121 2.73 9.45 0.60
N SER A 122 3.00 8.51 -0.29
CA SER A 122 2.08 8.13 -1.36
C SER A 122 2.26 6.65 -1.67
N GLY A 123 1.22 6.03 -2.22
CA GLY A 123 1.34 4.61 -2.48
C GLY A 123 0.21 4.05 -3.33
N VAL A 124 0.40 2.78 -3.66
CA VAL A 124 -0.55 1.96 -4.41
C VAL A 124 -0.96 0.78 -3.55
N LEU A 125 -2.26 0.57 -3.46
CA LEU A 125 -2.88 -0.56 -2.79
C LEU A 125 -3.54 -1.46 -3.83
N GLN A 126 -3.51 -2.77 -3.60
CA GLN A 126 -4.24 -3.76 -4.38
C GLN A 126 -4.98 -4.70 -3.45
N GLN A 127 -6.22 -5.00 -3.78
CA GLN A 127 -6.99 -6.03 -3.08
C GLN A 127 -6.72 -7.39 -3.72
N LYS A 128 -6.23 -8.35 -2.92
CA LYS A 128 -5.98 -9.75 -3.28
C LYS A 128 -6.71 -10.64 -2.29
N ASP A 129 -7.54 -11.54 -2.77
CA ASP A 129 -8.32 -12.48 -1.93
C ASP A 129 -9.10 -11.76 -0.81
N GLY A 130 -9.72 -10.62 -1.15
CA GLY A 130 -10.49 -9.79 -0.24
C GLY A 130 -9.67 -8.98 0.77
N LYS A 131 -8.33 -9.02 0.71
CA LYS A 131 -7.44 -8.29 1.63
C LYS A 131 -6.63 -7.24 0.88
N TRP A 132 -6.58 -6.02 1.43
CA TRP A 132 -5.73 -4.96 0.89
C TRP A 132 -4.25 -5.22 1.19
N LYS A 133 -3.40 -4.91 0.22
CA LYS A 133 -1.93 -4.99 0.31
C LYS A 133 -1.31 -3.73 -0.28
N ILE A 134 -0.21 -3.29 0.32
CA ILE A 134 0.62 -2.20 -0.18
C ILE A 134 1.52 -2.76 -1.27
N MET A 135 1.35 -2.27 -2.51
CA MET A 135 2.18 -2.63 -3.66
C MET A 135 3.38 -1.70 -3.78
N GLN A 136 3.19 -0.44 -3.42
CA GLN A 136 4.25 0.56 -3.40
C GLN A 136 3.94 1.58 -2.32
N TYR A 137 4.96 2.00 -1.60
CA TYR A 137 4.92 3.16 -0.73
C TYR A 137 6.14 4.03 -0.98
N VAL A 138 5.93 5.33 -1.09
CA VAL A 138 6.98 6.34 -1.27
C VAL A 138 6.88 7.32 -0.10
N LEU A 139 8.00 7.57 0.55
CA LEU A 139 8.13 8.58 1.61
C LEU A 139 9.08 9.68 1.17
N SER A 140 8.69 10.93 1.33
CA SER A 140 9.51 12.10 0.98
C SER A 140 9.37 13.18 2.02
N VAL A 141 10.48 13.84 2.38
CA VAL A 141 10.46 15.06 3.19
C VAL A 141 9.90 16.20 2.34
N THR A 142 8.92 16.93 2.86
CA THR A 142 8.39 18.12 2.18
C THR A 142 9.23 19.33 2.54
N ILE A 143 9.45 20.20 1.55
CA ILE A 143 10.23 21.43 1.71
C ILE A 143 9.32 22.60 1.39
N PRO A 144 9.10 23.55 2.34
CA PRO A 144 8.41 24.80 2.03
C PRO A 144 9.10 25.56 0.89
N ASN A 145 8.32 26.17 -0.01
CA ASN A 145 8.88 26.89 -1.17
C ASN A 145 9.89 27.98 -0.76
N ASP A 146 9.68 28.63 0.37
CA ASP A 146 10.55 29.69 0.87
C ASP A 146 11.93 29.15 1.32
N ASP A 147 12.01 27.90 1.74
CA ASP A 147 13.23 27.25 2.23
C ASP A 147 14.03 26.54 1.12
N ILE A 148 13.48 26.43 -0.08
CA ILE A 148 14.08 25.61 -1.16
C ILE A 148 15.52 26.00 -1.50
N LYS A 149 15.86 27.30 -1.46
CA LYS A 149 17.21 27.80 -1.75
C LYS A 149 18.23 27.31 -0.72
N LEU A 150 17.86 27.31 0.57
CA LEU A 150 18.69 26.82 1.66
C LEU A 150 18.94 25.32 1.53
N VAL A 151 17.90 24.56 1.23
CA VAL A 151 17.98 23.10 1.04
C VAL A 151 18.83 22.75 -0.17
N ILE A 152 18.69 23.46 -1.32
CA ILE A 152 19.54 23.27 -2.49
C ILE A 152 21.02 23.51 -2.13
N ALA A 153 21.32 24.57 -1.38
CA ALA A 153 22.68 24.86 -0.96
C ALA A 153 23.25 23.75 -0.06
N ALA A 154 22.47 23.29 0.93
CA ALA A 154 22.87 22.23 1.85
C ALA A 154 23.12 20.89 1.15
N LYS A 155 22.30 20.54 0.15
CA LYS A 155 22.37 19.27 -0.60
C LYS A 155 23.38 19.26 -1.74
N LYS A 156 23.94 20.40 -2.14
CA LYS A 156 24.70 20.58 -3.38
C LYS A 156 25.77 19.49 -3.61
N VAL A 157 26.53 19.14 -2.60
CA VAL A 157 27.61 18.14 -2.70
C VAL A 157 27.00 16.74 -2.85
N ASN A 158 26.06 16.39 -1.99
CA ASN A 158 25.42 15.07 -2.00
C ASN A 158 24.63 14.84 -3.29
N ASP A 159 23.91 15.85 -3.78
CA ASP A 159 23.21 15.79 -5.07
C ASP A 159 24.16 15.58 -6.25
N SER A 160 25.37 16.20 -6.20
CA SER A 160 26.37 15.96 -7.24
C SER A 160 26.85 14.50 -7.25
N ILE A 161 27.08 13.92 -6.08
CA ILE A 161 27.46 12.51 -5.92
C ILE A 161 26.33 11.58 -6.39
N ALA A 162 25.09 11.84 -5.96
CA ALA A 162 23.93 11.09 -6.39
C ALA A 162 23.74 11.11 -7.91
N LYS A 163 23.79 12.31 -8.52
CA LYS A 163 23.70 12.47 -9.99
C LYS A 163 24.77 11.67 -10.73
N ALA A 164 25.99 11.59 -10.21
CA ALA A 164 27.05 10.80 -10.83
C ALA A 164 26.76 9.30 -10.82
N LYS A 165 26.10 8.79 -9.75
CA LYS A 165 25.69 7.39 -9.66
C LYS A 165 24.57 7.04 -10.64
N PHE A 166 23.61 7.95 -10.88
CA PHE A 166 22.43 7.72 -11.74
C PHE A 166 22.62 8.09 -13.22
N LYS A 167 23.77 8.66 -13.61
CA LYS A 167 24.07 9.05 -15.02
C LYS A 167 24.18 7.88 -16.02
N LYS A 168 23.93 6.65 -15.59
CA LYS A 168 24.04 5.46 -16.47
C LYS A 168 22.73 5.08 -17.19
N TYR A 169 21.67 5.93 -17.10
CA TYR A 169 20.38 5.75 -17.76
C TYR A 169 20.13 6.84 -18.79
#